data_2bc7de06c4966ea9b36540ce20dd712d
#
_entry.id   2bc7de06c4966ea9b36540ce20dd712d
#
_cell.length_a   1.000
_cell.length_b   1.000
_cell.length_c   1.000
_cell.angle_alpha   90.00
_cell.angle_beta   90.00
_cell.angle_gamma   90.00
#
_symmetry.space_group_name_H-M   'P 1'
#
loop_
_entity.id
_entity.type
_entity.pdbx_description
1 polymer ?
#
loop_
_entity_poly.entity_id
_entity_poly.type
_entity_poly.pdbx_seq_one_letter_code
_entity_poly.pdbx_strand_id
1 'polypeptide(L)'
;MSMTDPIADMLTRIRNAQMAEKAAVTMPSSKLKVSIAKVLKDEGYIDDFAIRENGGLSQLDIALKYYAGRPVIERIERISKPGLRVYKGANDLPRVMNGLGIAIVSTPKGVMTDSKARAGNIGGEVLCVVA
;
A
#
# COMPACT_ATOMS: atom_id res chain seq x y z
N MET A 1 -2.57 -5.15 -23.82
CA MET A 1 -2.14 -5.08 -23.04
C MET A 1 -1.98 -5.62 -22.22
N SER A 2 -2.12 -5.87 -22.10
CA SER A 2 -1.52 -6.10 -21.61
C SER A 2 -1.21 -6.40 -20.36
N MET A 3 -0.23 -6.44 -19.93
CA MET A 3 0.19 -6.68 -18.59
C MET A 3 -0.51 -5.75 -17.63
N THR A 4 -1.08 -6.29 -16.59
CA THR A 4 -1.74 -5.50 -15.57
C THR A 4 -1.01 -5.63 -14.26
N ASP A 5 -0.96 -4.53 -13.51
CA ASP A 5 -0.43 -4.52 -12.16
C ASP A 5 -1.49 -3.90 -11.26
N PRO A 6 -2.33 -4.73 -10.62
CA PRO A 6 -3.41 -4.21 -9.76
C PRO A 6 -2.90 -3.37 -8.59
N ILE A 7 -1.72 -3.67 -8.08
CA ILE A 7 -1.15 -2.88 -6.98
C ILE A 7 -0.72 -1.50 -7.48
N ALA A 8 -0.07 -1.43 -8.63
CA ALA A 8 0.29 -0.15 -9.22
C ALA A 8 -0.95 0.70 -9.51
N ASP A 9 -2.03 0.05 -10.00
CA ASP A 9 -3.30 0.72 -10.22
C ASP A 9 -3.87 1.29 -8.91
N MET A 10 -3.84 0.51 -7.84
CA MET A 10 -4.28 0.96 -6.53
C MET A 10 -3.51 2.20 -6.08
N LEU A 11 -2.19 2.17 -6.17
CA LEU A 11 -1.36 3.29 -5.75
C LEU A 11 -1.61 4.53 -6.60
N THR A 12 -1.81 4.34 -7.90
CA THR A 12 -2.12 5.43 -8.82
C THR A 12 -3.48 6.05 -8.50
N ARG A 13 -4.49 5.22 -8.20
CA ARG A 13 -5.81 5.73 -7.82
C ARG A 13 -5.76 6.57 -6.55
N ILE A 14 -4.98 6.12 -5.56
CA ILE A 14 -4.79 6.87 -4.32
C ILE A 14 -4.12 8.21 -4.63
N ARG A 15 -3.03 8.18 -5.40
CA ARG A 15 -2.30 9.40 -5.75
C ARG A 15 -3.17 10.40 -6.50
N ASN A 16 -3.90 9.93 -7.51
CA ASN A 16 -4.77 10.80 -8.30
C ASN A 16 -5.91 11.37 -7.47
N ALA A 17 -6.51 10.58 -6.58
CA ALA A 17 -7.59 11.05 -5.72
C ALA A 17 -7.09 12.13 -4.76
N GLN A 18 -5.87 12.00 -4.25
CA GLN A 18 -5.27 13.01 -3.39
C GLN A 18 -4.99 14.30 -4.15
N MET A 19 -4.53 14.21 -5.40
CA MET A 19 -4.29 15.38 -6.22
C MET A 19 -5.60 16.12 -6.53
N ALA A 20 -6.70 15.39 -6.63
CA ALA A 20 -8.03 15.96 -6.85
C ALA A 20 -8.73 16.32 -5.54
N GLU A 21 -8.05 16.17 -4.40
CA GLU A 21 -8.55 16.50 -3.06
C GLU A 21 -9.85 15.76 -2.72
N LYS A 22 -9.96 14.50 -3.15
CA LYS A 22 -11.13 13.69 -2.87
C LYS A 22 -11.06 13.11 -1.46
N ALA A 23 -12.23 12.93 -0.83
CA ALA A 23 -12.31 12.35 0.51
C ALA A 23 -12.06 10.84 0.48
N ALA A 24 -12.42 10.18 -0.61
CA ALA A 24 -12.32 8.73 -0.71
C ALA A 24 -12.04 8.29 -2.14
N VAL A 25 -11.55 7.06 -2.26
CA VAL A 25 -11.32 6.43 -3.55
C VAL A 25 -11.87 5.00 -3.50
N THR A 26 -12.41 4.54 -4.62
CA THR A 26 -13.01 3.20 -4.75
C THR A 26 -12.28 2.42 -5.85
N MET A 27 -12.12 1.12 -5.63
CA MET A 27 -11.47 0.25 -6.59
C MET A 27 -11.98 -1.19 -6.43
N PRO A 28 -11.80 -2.04 -7.44
CA PRO A 28 -12.08 -3.46 -7.24
C PRO A 28 -11.20 -4.01 -6.13
N SER A 29 -11.79 -4.83 -5.26
CA SER A 29 -11.10 -5.37 -4.09
C SER A 29 -10.33 -6.65 -4.44
N SER A 30 -9.28 -6.92 -3.67
CA SER A 30 -8.59 -8.20 -3.65
C SER A 30 -7.99 -8.38 -2.26
N LYS A 31 -7.64 -9.61 -1.91
CA LYS A 31 -7.04 -9.88 -0.61
C LYS A 31 -5.76 -9.07 -0.38
N LEU A 32 -4.94 -8.96 -1.42
CA LEU A 32 -3.68 -8.23 -1.31
C LEU A 32 -3.94 -6.73 -1.13
N LYS A 33 -4.87 -6.16 -1.88
CA LYS A 33 -5.22 -4.74 -1.72
C LYS A 33 -5.76 -4.44 -0.33
N VAL A 34 -6.59 -5.32 0.21
CA VAL A 34 -7.13 -5.17 1.57
C VAL A 34 -5.98 -5.22 2.58
N SER A 35 -5.04 -6.13 2.42
CA SER A 35 -3.87 -6.22 3.31
C SER A 35 -3.03 -4.96 3.27
N ILE A 36 -2.82 -4.39 2.10
CA ILE A 36 -2.09 -3.12 1.94
C ILE A 36 -2.85 -1.98 2.62
N ALA A 37 -4.17 -1.91 2.40
CA ALA A 37 -5.00 -0.88 3.03
C ALA A 37 -4.95 -0.97 4.56
N LYS A 38 -4.94 -2.18 5.10
CA LYS A 38 -4.82 -2.39 6.54
C LYS A 38 -3.50 -1.85 7.08
N VAL A 39 -2.39 -2.12 6.39
CA VAL A 39 -1.08 -1.59 6.77
C VAL A 39 -1.10 -0.06 6.73
N LEU A 40 -1.65 0.52 5.66
CA LEU A 40 -1.73 1.98 5.54
C LEU A 40 -2.55 2.60 6.68
N LYS A 41 -3.65 1.96 7.06
CA LYS A 41 -4.48 2.43 8.16
C LYS A 41 -3.74 2.32 9.50
N ASP A 42 -3.14 1.17 9.77
CA ASP A 42 -2.42 0.93 11.03
C ASP A 42 -1.23 1.88 11.19
N GLU A 43 -0.61 2.28 10.09
CA GLU A 43 0.52 3.21 10.12
C GLU A 43 0.10 4.68 10.02
N GLY A 44 -1.21 4.94 9.95
CA GLY A 44 -1.73 6.30 10.00
C GLY A 44 -1.69 7.05 8.67
N TYR A 45 -1.55 6.36 7.54
CA TYR A 45 -1.50 6.99 6.23
C TYR A 45 -2.88 7.21 5.61
N ILE A 46 -3.88 6.43 6.02
CA ILE A 46 -5.27 6.62 5.60
C ILE A 46 -6.16 6.61 6.85
N ASP A 47 -7.36 7.20 6.72
CA ASP A 47 -8.29 7.25 7.86
C ASP A 47 -8.95 5.89 8.09
N ASP A 48 -9.43 5.25 7.02
CA ASP A 48 -10.14 3.99 7.14
C ASP A 48 -10.27 3.33 5.77
N PHE A 49 -10.75 2.10 5.78
CA PHE A 49 -11.14 1.41 4.55
C PHE A 49 -12.31 0.49 4.85
N ALA A 50 -13.06 0.15 3.81
CA ALA A 50 -14.20 -0.75 3.92
C ALA A 50 -14.33 -1.56 2.64
N ILE A 51 -14.92 -2.75 2.77
CA ILE A 51 -15.18 -3.62 1.64
C ILE A 51 -16.70 -3.64 1.44
N ARG A 52 -17.16 -3.34 0.21
CA ARG A 52 -18.56 -3.40 -0.15
C ARG A 52 -18.79 -4.53 -1.16
N GLU A 53 -19.83 -5.29 -0.93
CA GLU A 53 -20.31 -6.28 -1.89
C GLU A 53 -21.43 -5.64 -2.70
N ASN A 54 -21.32 -5.72 -4.04
CA ASN A 54 -22.32 -5.14 -4.91
C ASN A 54 -22.49 -6.04 -6.13
N GLY A 55 -23.61 -6.77 -6.19
CA GLY A 55 -23.91 -7.63 -7.33
C GLY A 55 -22.89 -8.73 -7.55
N GLY A 56 -22.32 -9.28 -6.49
CA GLY A 56 -21.32 -10.34 -6.59
C GLY A 56 -19.90 -9.84 -6.79
N LEU A 57 -19.73 -8.51 -6.89
CA LEU A 57 -18.41 -7.90 -7.01
C LEU A 57 -18.05 -7.21 -5.70
N SER A 58 -16.78 -7.36 -5.29
CA SER A 58 -16.27 -6.70 -4.10
C SER A 58 -15.56 -5.41 -4.48
N GLN A 59 -15.89 -4.34 -3.79
CA GLN A 59 -15.26 -3.03 -3.95
C GLN A 59 -14.54 -2.65 -2.67
N LEU A 60 -13.37 -2.06 -2.81
CA LEU A 60 -12.59 -1.54 -1.69
C LEU A 60 -12.72 -0.02 -1.71
N ASP A 61 -13.21 0.54 -0.60
CA ASP A 61 -13.32 1.98 -0.42
C ASP A 61 -12.25 2.41 0.57
N ILE A 62 -11.47 3.42 0.22
CA ILE A 62 -10.42 3.95 1.08
C ILE A 62 -10.73 5.40 1.41
N ALA A 63 -10.84 5.70 2.70
CA ALA A 63 -11.01 7.07 3.18
C ALA A 63 -9.63 7.70 3.30
N LEU A 64 -9.36 8.71 2.48
CA LEU A 64 -8.07 9.37 2.42
C LEU A 64 -7.89 10.30 3.62
N LYS A 65 -6.65 10.54 4.00
CA LYS A 65 -6.33 11.32 5.19
C LYS A 65 -5.57 12.58 4.78
N TYR A 66 -6.03 13.71 5.32
CA TYR A 66 -5.42 15.02 5.09
C TYR A 66 -5.08 15.67 6.42
N TYR A 67 -4.05 16.47 6.43
CA TYR A 67 -3.68 17.26 7.58
C TYR A 67 -3.34 18.66 7.12
N ALA A 68 -4.01 19.66 7.73
CA ALA A 68 -3.81 21.07 7.37
C ALA A 68 -3.97 21.32 5.86
N GLY A 69 -4.94 20.64 5.23
CA GLY A 69 -5.23 20.80 3.80
C GLY A 69 -4.30 20.04 2.87
N ARG A 70 -3.39 19.22 3.40
CA ARG A 70 -2.44 18.46 2.59
C ARG A 70 -2.62 16.96 2.80
N PRO A 71 -2.42 16.15 1.74
CA PRO A 71 -2.44 14.70 1.90
C PRO A 71 -1.36 14.24 2.88
N VAL A 72 -1.71 13.28 3.72
CA VAL A 72 -0.74 12.69 4.66
C VAL A 72 0.30 11.88 3.88
N ILE A 73 -0.10 11.19 2.82
CA ILE A 73 0.83 10.48 1.95
C ILE A 73 1.48 11.48 1.00
N GLU A 74 2.79 11.68 1.16
CA GLU A 74 3.55 12.55 0.25
C GLU A 74 4.19 11.75 -0.88
N ARG A 75 4.52 10.49 -0.62
CA ARG A 75 5.18 9.62 -1.59
C ARG A 75 4.56 8.24 -1.50
N ILE A 76 4.17 7.68 -2.64
CA ILE A 76 3.67 6.32 -2.73
C ILE A 76 4.14 5.75 -4.07
N GLU A 77 4.98 4.72 -4.02
CA GLU A 77 5.63 4.19 -5.22
C GLU A 77 5.64 2.67 -5.21
N ARG A 78 5.37 2.09 -6.38
CA ARG A 78 5.48 0.67 -6.63
C ARG A 78 6.95 0.29 -6.75
N ILE A 79 7.38 -0.76 -6.05
CA ILE A 79 8.77 -1.24 -6.14
C ILE A 79 8.83 -2.55 -6.93
N SER A 80 8.24 -3.63 -6.40
CA SER A 80 8.22 -4.91 -7.11
C SER A 80 7.12 -4.86 -8.17
N LYS A 81 7.45 -5.25 -9.39
CA LYS A 81 6.52 -5.18 -10.53
C LYS A 81 6.43 -6.56 -11.19
N PRO A 82 5.33 -6.85 -11.91
CA PRO A 82 5.23 -8.14 -12.59
C PRO A 82 6.40 -8.44 -13.53
N GLY A 83 6.95 -7.41 -14.17
CA GLY A 83 8.11 -7.58 -15.08
C GLY A 83 9.45 -7.57 -14.37
N LEU A 84 9.49 -7.19 -13.11
CA LEU A 84 10.73 -7.11 -12.34
C LEU A 84 10.42 -7.24 -10.86
N ARG A 85 10.39 -8.48 -10.37
CA ARG A 85 10.11 -8.75 -8.96
C ARG A 85 11.30 -8.38 -8.09
N VAL A 86 11.04 -7.80 -6.93
CA VAL A 86 12.07 -7.37 -5.98
C VAL A 86 11.84 -8.09 -4.64
N TYR A 87 12.75 -9.00 -4.32
CA TYR A 87 12.74 -9.75 -3.05
C TYR A 87 13.97 -9.37 -2.24
N LYS A 88 13.79 -9.19 -0.94
CA LYS A 88 14.88 -8.83 -0.04
C LYS A 88 14.82 -9.67 1.22
N GLY A 89 15.98 -10.05 1.75
CA GLY A 89 16.08 -10.66 3.06
C GLY A 89 15.83 -9.64 4.17
N ALA A 90 15.63 -10.13 5.38
CA ALA A 90 15.31 -9.27 6.52
C ALA A 90 16.31 -8.13 6.72
N ASN A 91 17.60 -8.41 6.53
CA ASN A 91 18.65 -7.41 6.73
C ASN A 91 18.80 -6.44 5.56
N ASP A 92 18.20 -6.75 4.41
CA ASP A 92 18.33 -5.96 3.20
C ASP A 92 17.08 -5.16 2.87
N LEU A 93 16.06 -5.23 3.72
CA LEU A 93 14.83 -4.48 3.51
C LEU A 93 15.12 -2.98 3.53
N PRO A 94 14.53 -2.21 2.60
CA PRO A 94 14.81 -0.77 2.54
C PRO A 94 14.26 -0.03 3.75
N ARG A 95 14.98 1.00 4.15
CA ARG A 95 14.48 1.97 5.12
C ARG A 95 14.07 3.21 4.36
N VAL A 96 12.83 3.61 4.51
CA VAL A 96 12.28 4.74 3.76
C VAL A 96 12.41 6.00 4.60
N MET A 97 13.13 7.01 4.08
CA MET A 97 13.36 8.28 4.77
C MET A 97 13.85 8.08 6.21
N ASN A 98 14.86 7.21 6.39
CA ASN A 98 15.45 6.91 7.69
C ASN A 98 14.44 6.44 8.74
N GLY A 99 13.40 5.72 8.31
CA GLY A 99 12.39 5.19 9.21
C GLY A 99 11.18 6.10 9.41
N LEU A 100 11.16 7.27 8.76
CA LEU A 100 9.98 8.14 8.79
C LEU A 100 8.89 7.64 7.85
N GLY A 101 9.26 6.90 6.81
CA GLY A 101 8.32 6.25 5.93
C GLY A 101 8.33 4.74 6.16
N ILE A 102 7.58 4.01 5.32
CA ILE A 102 7.49 2.55 5.41
C ILE A 102 7.70 1.92 4.03
N ALA A 103 8.19 0.69 4.03
CA ALA A 103 8.05 -0.22 2.89
C ALA A 103 7.01 -1.25 3.28
N ILE A 104 6.14 -1.60 2.34
CA ILE A 104 5.14 -2.65 2.56
C ILE A 104 5.68 -3.91 1.90
N VAL A 105 5.82 -4.97 2.70
CA VAL A 105 6.49 -6.20 2.31
C VAL A 105 5.51 -7.36 2.41
N SER A 106 5.47 -8.18 1.36
CA SER A 106 4.70 -9.43 1.38
C SER A 106 5.63 -10.54 1.85
N THR A 107 5.33 -11.11 3.01
CA THR A 107 6.14 -12.16 3.63
C THR A 107 5.35 -13.45 3.76
N PRO A 108 6.01 -14.58 4.05
CA PRO A 108 5.29 -15.83 4.33
C PRO A 108 4.30 -15.72 5.49
N LYS A 109 4.47 -14.74 6.37
CA LYS A 109 3.57 -14.51 7.50
C LYS A 109 2.57 -13.40 7.27
N GLY A 110 2.47 -12.91 6.04
CA GLY A 110 1.51 -11.89 5.66
C GLY A 110 2.16 -10.59 5.19
N VAL A 111 1.32 -9.63 4.85
CA VAL A 111 1.77 -8.31 4.41
C VAL A 111 2.02 -7.45 5.64
N MET A 112 3.18 -6.83 5.70
CA MET A 112 3.59 -6.05 6.87
C MET A 112 4.57 -4.94 6.48
N THR A 113 4.90 -4.07 7.43
CA THR A 113 5.91 -3.05 7.21
C THR A 113 7.31 -3.67 7.24
N ASP A 114 8.27 -2.96 6.66
CA ASP A 114 9.68 -3.35 6.75
C ASP A 114 10.15 -3.46 8.19
N SER A 115 9.68 -2.58 9.06
CA SER A 115 10.03 -2.58 10.47
C SER A 115 9.59 -3.87 11.17
N LYS A 116 8.34 -4.29 10.94
CA LYS A 116 7.83 -5.54 11.52
C LYS A 116 8.55 -6.75 10.94
N ALA A 117 8.82 -6.74 9.64
CA ALA A 117 9.53 -7.84 8.99
C ALA A 117 10.95 -7.98 9.55
N ARG A 118 11.65 -6.87 9.74
CA ARG A 118 12.99 -6.90 10.36
C ARG A 118 12.94 -7.42 11.79
N ALA A 119 11.97 -6.96 12.57
CA ALA A 119 11.81 -7.42 13.95
C ALA A 119 11.55 -8.92 14.03
N GLY A 120 10.84 -9.47 13.06
CA GLY A 120 10.57 -10.89 12.96
C GLY A 120 11.65 -11.69 12.25
N ASN A 121 12.71 -11.02 11.79
CA ASN A 121 13.78 -11.62 10.99
C ASN A 121 13.24 -12.34 9.75
N ILE A 122 12.30 -11.70 9.05
CA ILE A 122 11.63 -12.24 7.88
C ILE A 122 11.86 -11.31 6.69
N GLY A 123 12.23 -11.89 5.54
CA GLY A 123 12.28 -11.16 4.29
C GLY A 123 11.04 -11.42 3.43
N GLY A 124 10.98 -10.79 2.29
CA GLY A 124 9.87 -10.99 1.37
C GLY A 124 9.96 -10.09 0.14
N GLU A 125 8.82 -9.99 -0.53
CA GLU A 125 8.69 -9.14 -1.71
C GLU A 125 8.36 -7.72 -1.28
N VAL A 126 9.19 -6.76 -1.72
CA VAL A 126 8.97 -5.34 -1.40
C VAL A 126 7.95 -4.80 -2.39
N LEU A 127 6.71 -4.66 -1.95
CA LEU A 127 5.61 -4.25 -2.82
C LEU A 127 5.67 -2.79 -3.19
N CYS A 128 5.82 -1.92 -2.20
CA CYS A 128 5.81 -0.48 -2.42
C CYS A 128 6.45 0.24 -1.24
N VAL A 129 6.71 1.55 -1.43
CA VAL A 129 7.18 2.41 -0.36
C VAL A 129 6.20 3.58 -0.22
N VAL A 130 6.00 4.02 1.02
CA VAL A 130 5.05 5.09 1.36
C VAL A 130 5.72 6.02 2.38
N ALA A 131 5.57 7.28 2.14
CA ALA A 131 6.07 8.29 3.09
C ALA A 131 5.20 9.54 3.09
#